data_8d02da48abd5b513456dff149f500487
#
_entry.id   8d02da48abd5b513456dff149f500487
#
_cell.length_a   1.000
_cell.length_b   1.000
_cell.length_c   1.000
_cell.angle_alpha   90.00
_cell.angle_beta   90.00
_cell.angle_gamma   90.00
#
_symmetry.space_group_name_H-M   'P 1'
#
loop_
_entity.id
_entity.type
_entity.pdbx_description
1 polymer ?
#
loop_
_entity_poly.entity_id
_entity_poly.type
_entity_poly.pdbx_seq_one_letter_code
_entity_poly.pdbx_strand_id
1 'polypeptide(L)'
;NLIQNSVNDARKSTDSQAYNWETNKWYGFDGASWVSASPEYIAYCIDPRNFLNENQIFQFETLEYAGYQNAAGVQSVLSNTFMAGNYTDTDGAVRSYADTFVEIGSNVGVSPYHLASRCKQEQGVRGTSDLISGRYSNYAGYYNYFNVRAFTTGSASAIVNGLEYAKLQGWNSIYKSIAGGSSVVADNYVKKGQNTIYFEKFNVVYTNSL
;
A
#
# COMPACT_ATOMS: atom_id res chain seq x y z
N ASN A 1 -14.46 16.07 15.64
CA ASN A 1 -13.61 16.53 14.92
C ASN A 1 -12.96 15.73 13.82
N LEU A 2 -12.87 14.29 13.77
CA LEU A 2 -12.47 13.48 12.62
C LEU A 2 -13.36 13.76 11.40
N ILE A 3 -14.67 13.86 11.61
CA ILE A 3 -15.62 14.21 10.53
C ILE A 3 -15.26 15.56 9.91
N GLN A 4 -15.04 16.57 10.73
CA GLN A 4 -14.71 17.91 10.23
C GLN A 4 -13.39 17.95 9.48
N ASN A 5 -12.37 17.23 9.96
CA ASN A 5 -11.08 17.15 9.29
C ASN A 5 -11.17 16.40 7.95
N SER A 6 -12.08 15.43 7.85
CA SER A 6 -12.24 14.60 6.63
C SER A 6 -13.13 15.24 5.57
N VAL A 7 -13.96 16.23 5.90
CA VAL A 7 -14.96 16.82 4.97
C VAL A 7 -14.32 17.37 3.70
N ASN A 8 -13.17 18.02 3.80
CA ASN A 8 -12.54 18.69 2.65
C ASN A 8 -11.86 17.70 1.70
N ASP A 9 -11.36 16.57 2.22
CA ASP A 9 -10.54 15.62 1.46
C ASP A 9 -11.26 14.31 1.15
N ALA A 10 -12.38 14.03 1.84
CA ALA A 10 -13.13 12.83 1.61
C ALA A 10 -13.82 12.81 0.25
N ARG A 11 -13.69 11.71 -0.45
CA ARG A 11 -14.28 11.49 -1.77
C ARG A 11 -15.03 10.17 -1.79
N LYS A 12 -16.09 10.12 -2.59
CA LYS A 12 -16.73 8.87 -3.00
C LYS A 12 -16.85 8.84 -4.52
N SER A 13 -16.71 7.69 -5.12
CA SER A 13 -16.96 7.54 -6.55
C SER A 13 -18.47 7.60 -6.83
N THR A 14 -18.84 8.29 -7.92
CA THR A 14 -20.18 8.26 -8.50
C THR A 14 -20.25 7.35 -9.72
N ASP A 15 -19.16 6.70 -10.07
CA ASP A 15 -19.13 5.73 -11.15
C ASP A 15 -20.05 4.55 -10.82
N SER A 16 -20.83 4.10 -11.78
CA SER A 16 -21.73 2.95 -11.62
C SER A 16 -20.98 1.63 -11.37
N GLN A 17 -19.70 1.61 -11.63
CA GLN A 17 -18.80 0.48 -11.38
C GLN A 17 -18.08 0.54 -10.02
N ALA A 18 -18.25 1.64 -9.27
CA ALA A 18 -17.73 1.73 -7.91
C ALA A 18 -18.67 1.08 -6.90
N TYR A 19 -18.19 0.88 -5.68
CA TYR A 19 -19.01 0.32 -4.61
C TYR A 19 -20.17 1.25 -4.22
N ASN A 20 -21.37 0.72 -4.23
CA ASN A 20 -22.58 1.41 -3.79
C ASN A 20 -22.95 0.97 -2.36
N TRP A 21 -22.75 1.84 -1.40
CA TRP A 21 -23.00 1.60 0.02
C TRP A 21 -24.48 1.48 0.39
N GLU A 22 -25.38 2.10 -0.40
CA GLU A 22 -26.81 2.05 -0.16
C GLU A 22 -27.39 0.67 -0.48
N THR A 23 -26.84 0.06 -1.53
CA THR A 23 -27.29 -1.27 -1.99
C THR A 23 -26.37 -2.40 -1.55
N ASN A 24 -25.26 -2.08 -0.85
CA ASN A 24 -24.21 -3.04 -0.50
C ASN A 24 -23.68 -3.84 -1.71
N LYS A 25 -23.58 -3.18 -2.87
CA LYS A 25 -23.07 -3.81 -4.09
C LYS A 25 -21.74 -3.20 -4.49
N TRP A 26 -20.80 -4.07 -4.84
CA TRP A 26 -19.51 -3.68 -5.38
C TRP A 26 -19.58 -3.70 -6.92
N TYR A 27 -19.21 -2.57 -7.51
CA TYR A 27 -19.14 -2.43 -8.97
C TYR A 27 -17.71 -2.53 -9.50
N GLY A 28 -16.73 -2.73 -8.64
CA GLY A 28 -15.38 -3.22 -9.00
C GLY A 28 -14.41 -2.19 -9.56
N PHE A 29 -14.72 -0.89 -9.58
CA PHE A 29 -13.83 0.08 -10.19
C PHE A 29 -13.96 1.49 -9.61
N ASP A 30 -12.83 2.17 -9.41
CA ASP A 30 -12.74 3.57 -9.04
C ASP A 30 -12.55 4.41 -10.30
N GLY A 31 -13.60 5.09 -10.73
CA GLY A 31 -13.55 5.94 -11.92
C GLY A 31 -13.09 7.38 -11.66
N ALA A 32 -13.06 8.17 -12.72
CA ALA A 32 -12.76 9.60 -12.67
C ALA A 32 -13.88 10.46 -12.07
N SER A 33 -15.04 9.88 -11.80
CA SER A 33 -16.25 10.57 -11.33
C SER A 33 -16.32 10.62 -9.79
N TRP A 34 -15.23 11.01 -9.14
CA TRP A 34 -15.17 11.22 -7.71
C TRP A 34 -15.77 12.56 -7.30
N VAL A 35 -16.61 12.54 -6.27
CA VAL A 35 -17.21 13.74 -5.67
C VAL A 35 -16.91 13.81 -4.18
N SER A 36 -17.06 14.99 -3.60
CA SER A 36 -16.94 15.16 -2.15
C SER A 36 -18.01 14.33 -1.43
N ALA A 37 -17.62 13.63 -0.37
CA ALA A 37 -18.55 12.91 0.47
C ALA A 37 -19.29 13.87 1.41
N SER A 38 -20.58 13.58 1.70
CA SER A 38 -21.35 14.34 2.68
C SER A 38 -20.83 14.06 4.11
N PRO A 39 -21.05 15.00 5.07
CA PRO A 39 -20.70 14.76 6.47
C PRO A 39 -21.36 13.50 7.07
N GLU A 40 -22.61 13.22 6.68
CA GLU A 40 -23.36 12.04 7.14
C GLU A 40 -22.71 10.75 6.62
N TYR A 41 -22.31 10.75 5.35
CA TYR A 41 -21.60 9.60 4.77
C TYR A 41 -20.23 9.38 5.43
N ILE A 42 -19.49 10.45 5.70
CA ILE A 42 -18.23 10.39 6.43
C ILE A 42 -18.45 9.84 7.85
N ALA A 43 -19.48 10.33 8.55
CA ALA A 43 -19.84 9.86 9.88
C ALA A 43 -20.15 8.35 9.89
N TYR A 44 -20.90 7.87 8.88
CA TYR A 44 -21.16 6.45 8.68
C TYR A 44 -19.86 5.66 8.49
N CYS A 45 -18.96 6.13 7.63
CA CYS A 45 -17.70 5.45 7.33
C CYS A 45 -16.72 5.44 8.51
N ILE A 46 -16.76 6.45 9.37
CA ILE A 46 -15.89 6.55 10.56
C ILE A 46 -16.43 5.72 11.73
N ASP A 47 -17.72 5.39 11.76
CA ASP A 47 -18.27 4.58 12.84
C ASP A 47 -17.88 3.10 12.66
N PRO A 48 -16.98 2.54 13.51
CA PRO A 48 -16.51 1.18 13.34
C PRO A 48 -17.61 0.14 13.50
N ARG A 49 -18.71 0.46 14.19
CA ARG A 49 -19.84 -0.44 14.41
C ARG A 49 -20.53 -0.84 13.11
N ASN A 50 -20.46 -0.02 12.08
CA ASN A 50 -21.03 -0.30 10.78
C ASN A 50 -20.25 -1.38 9.99
N PHE A 51 -19.06 -1.75 10.45
CA PHE A 51 -18.11 -2.62 9.74
C PHE A 51 -17.70 -3.87 10.54
N LEU A 52 -18.41 -4.17 11.63
CA LEU A 52 -18.15 -5.36 12.48
C LEU A 52 -18.83 -6.61 11.92
N ASN A 53 -18.61 -6.90 10.66
CA ASN A 53 -19.09 -8.10 9.99
C ASN A 53 -17.92 -8.97 9.52
N GLU A 54 -18.19 -10.20 9.10
CA GLU A 54 -17.18 -11.20 8.73
C GLU A 54 -16.21 -10.79 7.62
N ASN A 55 -16.61 -9.86 6.75
CA ASN A 55 -15.77 -9.41 5.63
C ASN A 55 -14.98 -8.15 5.95
N GLN A 56 -15.53 -7.27 6.79
CA GLN A 56 -14.97 -5.93 6.99
C GLN A 56 -14.22 -5.79 8.31
N ILE A 57 -14.37 -6.74 9.23
CA ILE A 57 -13.70 -6.70 10.53
C ILE A 57 -12.18 -6.68 10.44
N PHE A 58 -11.62 -7.24 9.38
CA PHE A 58 -10.17 -7.28 9.16
C PHE A 58 -9.51 -5.91 8.97
N GLN A 59 -10.28 -4.85 8.70
CA GLN A 59 -9.72 -3.49 8.67
C GLN A 59 -9.26 -3.00 10.06
N PHE A 60 -9.68 -3.67 11.13
CA PHE A 60 -9.29 -3.38 12.52
C PHE A 60 -8.17 -4.30 13.03
N GLU A 61 -7.69 -5.23 12.21
CA GLU A 61 -6.55 -6.08 12.56
C GLU A 61 -5.27 -5.23 12.66
N THR A 62 -4.41 -5.55 13.63
CA THR A 62 -3.13 -4.86 13.77
C THR A 62 -2.21 -5.14 12.58
N LEU A 63 -1.59 -4.09 12.07
CA LEU A 63 -0.60 -4.16 11.00
C LEU A 63 0.82 -4.36 11.53
N GLU A 64 0.98 -4.56 12.83
CA GLU A 64 2.27 -4.84 13.45
C GLU A 64 2.73 -6.27 13.15
N TYR A 65 4.05 -6.47 13.16
CA TYR A 65 4.61 -7.80 13.02
C TYR A 65 4.22 -8.70 14.21
N ALA A 66 3.83 -9.92 13.91
CA ALA A 66 3.57 -10.94 14.91
C ALA A 66 4.28 -12.24 14.54
N GLY A 67 4.86 -12.91 15.54
CA GLY A 67 5.73 -14.08 15.34
C GLY A 67 5.07 -15.31 14.69
N TYR A 68 3.76 -15.36 14.56
CA TYR A 68 3.04 -16.40 13.82
C TYR A 68 3.00 -16.17 12.31
N GLN A 69 3.29 -14.94 11.87
CA GLN A 69 3.30 -14.59 10.45
C GLN A 69 4.52 -15.20 9.75
N ASN A 70 4.28 -15.87 8.64
CA ASN A 70 5.29 -16.73 8.01
C ASN A 70 5.23 -16.67 6.47
N ALA A 71 6.22 -17.28 5.83
CA ALA A 71 6.36 -17.29 4.38
C ALA A 71 5.18 -17.97 3.66
N ALA A 72 4.55 -18.98 4.26
CA ALA A 72 3.40 -19.66 3.65
C ALA A 72 2.18 -18.70 3.54
N GLY A 73 1.93 -17.89 4.57
CA GLY A 73 0.90 -16.88 4.53
C GLY A 73 1.20 -15.77 3.51
N VAL A 74 2.45 -15.29 3.46
CA VAL A 74 2.86 -14.33 2.41
C VAL A 74 2.71 -14.95 1.02
N GLN A 75 3.11 -16.21 0.83
CA GLN A 75 2.95 -16.92 -0.44
C GLN A 75 1.48 -17.00 -0.87
N SER A 76 0.56 -17.18 0.09
CA SER A 76 -0.89 -17.14 -0.20
C SER A 76 -1.35 -15.78 -0.69
N VAL A 77 -0.87 -14.69 -0.07
CA VAL A 77 -1.14 -13.30 -0.50
C VAL A 77 -0.63 -13.06 -1.92
N LEU A 78 0.56 -13.54 -2.23
CA LEU A 78 1.24 -13.33 -3.50
C LEU A 78 0.85 -14.34 -4.59
N SER A 79 0.02 -15.32 -4.28
CA SER A 79 -0.41 -16.35 -5.23
C SER A 79 -1.02 -15.71 -6.50
N ASN A 80 -0.70 -16.32 -7.65
CA ASN A 80 -1.13 -15.84 -8.96
C ASN A 80 -0.66 -14.42 -9.34
N THR A 81 0.42 -13.93 -8.72
CA THR A 81 1.07 -12.68 -9.09
C THR A 81 2.49 -12.93 -9.59
N PHE A 82 3.11 -11.88 -10.14
CA PHE A 82 4.52 -11.92 -10.53
C PHE A 82 5.48 -12.16 -9.35
N MET A 83 5.02 -11.92 -8.12
CA MET A 83 5.77 -12.15 -6.88
C MET A 83 5.49 -13.54 -6.25
N ALA A 84 4.81 -14.44 -6.92
CA ALA A 84 4.46 -15.76 -6.38
C ALA A 84 5.65 -16.73 -6.25
N GLY A 85 6.85 -16.32 -6.65
CA GLY A 85 8.05 -17.19 -6.64
C GLY A 85 9.28 -16.47 -6.18
N ASN A 86 10.38 -16.74 -6.89
CA ASN A 86 11.68 -16.15 -6.63
C ASN A 86 11.99 -15.01 -7.57
N TYR A 87 12.91 -14.14 -7.18
CA TYR A 87 13.54 -13.15 -8.03
C TYR A 87 15.08 -13.31 -7.97
N THR A 88 15.75 -12.86 -9.02
CA THR A 88 17.20 -12.72 -9.02
C THR A 88 17.52 -11.26 -8.76
N ASP A 89 18.22 -10.99 -7.67
CA ASP A 89 18.60 -9.63 -7.33
C ASP A 89 19.85 -9.15 -8.09
N THR A 90 20.19 -7.89 -7.99
CA THR A 90 21.33 -7.29 -8.71
C THR A 90 22.70 -7.83 -8.31
N ASP A 91 22.80 -8.47 -7.14
CA ASP A 91 23.98 -9.21 -6.67
C ASP A 91 24.08 -10.65 -7.23
N GLY A 92 23.10 -11.07 -8.05
CA GLY A 92 23.00 -12.41 -8.61
C GLY A 92 22.37 -13.43 -7.65
N ALA A 93 22.04 -13.05 -6.42
CA ALA A 93 21.40 -13.96 -5.47
C ALA A 93 19.93 -14.20 -5.86
N VAL A 94 19.51 -15.46 -5.78
CA VAL A 94 18.11 -15.84 -5.94
C VAL A 94 17.44 -15.83 -4.56
N ARG A 95 16.38 -15.04 -4.43
CA ARG A 95 15.61 -14.86 -3.20
C ARG A 95 14.14 -15.15 -3.43
N SER A 96 13.46 -15.71 -2.43
CA SER A 96 11.99 -15.80 -2.42
C SER A 96 11.38 -14.46 -2.04
N TYR A 97 10.35 -14.01 -2.77
CA TYR A 97 9.57 -12.83 -2.35
C TYR A 97 8.92 -13.04 -0.99
N ALA A 98 8.40 -14.25 -0.73
CA ALA A 98 7.73 -14.54 0.54
C ALA A 98 8.69 -14.42 1.73
N ASP A 99 9.89 -15.02 1.64
CA ASP A 99 10.89 -14.92 2.70
C ASP A 99 11.41 -13.49 2.86
N THR A 100 11.57 -12.75 1.75
CA THR A 100 11.97 -11.34 1.76
C THR A 100 10.98 -10.50 2.55
N PHE A 101 9.66 -10.66 2.33
CA PHE A 101 8.66 -9.91 3.08
C PHE A 101 8.61 -10.29 4.56
N VAL A 102 8.81 -11.57 4.91
CA VAL A 102 8.86 -12.00 6.31
C VAL A 102 10.07 -11.41 7.03
N GLU A 103 11.25 -11.50 6.44
CA GLU A 103 12.49 -10.93 6.99
C GLU A 103 12.34 -9.41 7.20
N ILE A 104 11.93 -8.70 6.15
CA ILE A 104 11.78 -7.24 6.20
C ILE A 104 10.68 -6.85 7.19
N GLY A 105 9.53 -7.52 7.17
CA GLY A 105 8.43 -7.27 8.09
C GLY A 105 8.85 -7.38 9.54
N SER A 106 9.61 -8.44 9.88
CA SER A 106 10.19 -8.61 11.21
C SER A 106 11.14 -7.47 11.57
N ASN A 107 11.99 -7.05 10.64
CA ASN A 107 12.99 -6.00 10.87
C ASN A 107 12.37 -4.62 11.07
N VAL A 108 11.30 -4.28 10.34
CA VAL A 108 10.64 -2.98 10.43
C VAL A 108 9.48 -2.94 11.42
N GLY A 109 9.06 -4.11 11.96
CA GLY A 109 7.97 -4.23 12.92
C GLY A 109 6.56 -4.16 12.28
N VAL A 110 6.44 -4.49 10.99
CA VAL A 110 5.17 -4.45 10.25
C VAL A 110 4.80 -5.82 9.72
N SER A 111 3.52 -6.16 9.74
CA SER A 111 3.00 -7.41 9.20
C SER A 111 3.48 -7.66 7.77
N PRO A 112 4.19 -8.78 7.52
CA PRO A 112 4.62 -9.14 6.17
C PRO A 112 3.44 -9.37 5.22
N TYR A 113 2.27 -9.74 5.74
CA TYR A 113 1.04 -9.89 4.95
C TYR A 113 0.56 -8.53 4.46
N HIS A 114 0.59 -7.50 5.32
CA HIS A 114 0.25 -6.13 4.94
C HIS A 114 1.23 -5.58 3.90
N LEU A 115 2.54 -5.72 4.12
CA LEU A 115 3.57 -5.25 3.19
C LEU A 115 3.43 -5.91 1.80
N ALA A 116 3.23 -7.23 1.76
CA ALA A 116 3.02 -7.97 0.53
C ALA A 116 1.73 -7.55 -0.18
N SER A 117 0.63 -7.35 0.56
CA SER A 117 -0.65 -6.89 0.01
C SER A 117 -0.54 -5.48 -0.58
N ARG A 118 0.12 -4.56 0.11
CA ARG A 118 0.37 -3.20 -0.42
C ARG A 118 1.19 -3.25 -1.69
N CYS A 119 2.30 -3.97 -1.69
CA CYS A 119 3.13 -4.10 -2.88
C CYS A 119 2.36 -4.70 -4.06
N LYS A 120 1.54 -5.74 -3.82
CA LYS A 120 0.65 -6.33 -4.82
C LYS A 120 -0.37 -5.31 -5.36
N GLN A 121 -0.94 -4.48 -4.50
CA GLN A 121 -1.88 -3.43 -4.89
C GLN A 121 -1.19 -2.37 -5.76
N GLU A 122 0.00 -1.92 -5.36
CA GLU A 122 0.76 -0.89 -6.07
C GLU A 122 1.27 -1.35 -7.44
N GLN A 123 1.70 -2.60 -7.57
CA GLN A 123 2.32 -3.11 -8.80
C GLN A 123 1.36 -3.94 -9.66
N GLY A 124 0.18 -4.26 -9.13
CA GLY A 124 -0.79 -5.14 -9.79
C GLY A 124 -0.31 -6.58 -9.89
N VAL A 125 -1.20 -7.44 -10.41
CA VAL A 125 -0.97 -8.88 -10.49
C VAL A 125 0.18 -9.23 -11.45
N ARG A 126 0.36 -8.44 -12.52
CA ARG A 126 1.33 -8.73 -13.58
C ARG A 126 2.69 -8.06 -13.38
N GLY A 127 2.81 -7.05 -12.53
CA GLY A 127 4.08 -6.35 -12.27
C GLY A 127 4.70 -5.72 -13.52
N THR A 128 3.92 -5.07 -14.34
CA THR A 128 4.38 -4.51 -15.63
C THR A 128 4.82 -3.04 -15.53
N SER A 129 4.87 -2.49 -14.34
CA SER A 129 5.26 -1.10 -14.12
C SER A 129 6.75 -0.88 -14.41
N ASP A 130 7.06 0.23 -15.07
CA ASP A 130 8.45 0.67 -15.26
C ASP A 130 9.16 0.98 -13.93
N LEU A 131 8.42 1.29 -12.87
CA LEU A 131 8.95 1.53 -11.53
C LEU A 131 9.66 0.30 -10.92
N ILE A 132 9.35 -0.90 -11.41
CA ILE A 132 9.97 -2.14 -10.93
C ILE A 132 10.73 -2.90 -12.01
N SER A 133 10.82 -2.36 -13.22
CA SER A 133 11.48 -3.03 -14.34
C SER A 133 13.00 -3.10 -14.21
N GLY A 134 13.61 -2.15 -13.50
CA GLY A 134 15.06 -1.96 -13.47
C GLY A 134 15.68 -1.55 -14.81
N ARG A 135 14.87 -1.23 -15.82
CA ARG A 135 15.31 -0.95 -17.20
C ARG A 135 14.92 0.43 -17.71
N TYR A 136 14.24 1.24 -16.91
CA TYR A 136 13.82 2.56 -17.35
C TYR A 136 15.04 3.46 -17.65
N SER A 137 15.02 4.12 -18.80
CA SER A 137 16.14 4.97 -19.25
C SER A 137 16.49 6.04 -18.20
N ASN A 138 17.80 6.26 -17.96
CA ASN A 138 18.38 7.14 -16.94
C ASN A 138 18.25 6.63 -15.49
N TYR A 139 17.46 5.60 -15.22
CA TYR A 139 17.24 4.99 -13.91
C TYR A 139 17.41 3.47 -13.93
N ALA A 140 18.20 2.95 -14.88
CA ALA A 140 18.51 1.53 -14.95
C ALA A 140 19.11 1.02 -13.64
N GLY A 141 18.63 -0.12 -13.14
CA GLY A 141 19.07 -0.71 -11.89
C GLY A 141 18.41 -0.12 -10.63
N TYR A 142 17.45 0.81 -10.76
CA TYR A 142 16.66 1.32 -9.64
C TYR A 142 15.23 0.79 -9.70
N TYR A 143 14.65 0.59 -8.50
CA TYR A 143 13.34 -0.04 -8.32
C TYR A 143 12.51 0.71 -7.28
N ASN A 144 11.18 0.76 -7.45
CA ASN A 144 10.26 1.37 -6.50
C ASN A 144 9.00 0.51 -6.35
N TYR A 145 9.08 -0.51 -5.51
CA TYR A 145 8.02 -1.51 -5.35
C TYR A 145 6.77 -0.98 -4.63
N PHE A 146 6.88 0.12 -3.91
CA PHE A 146 5.77 0.73 -3.16
C PHE A 146 5.27 2.05 -3.77
N ASN A 147 5.68 2.40 -4.99
CA ASN A 147 5.31 3.65 -5.68
C ASN A 147 5.55 4.91 -4.83
N VAL A 148 6.53 4.87 -3.91
CA VAL A 148 6.82 6.01 -3.03
C VAL A 148 7.22 7.22 -3.86
N ARG A 149 6.55 8.37 -3.63
CA ARG A 149 6.74 9.60 -4.42
C ARG A 149 6.45 9.47 -5.91
N ALA A 150 5.77 8.41 -6.36
CA ALA A 150 5.41 8.20 -7.76
C ALA A 150 4.11 8.95 -8.10
N PHE A 151 4.17 10.27 -8.14
CA PHE A 151 3.06 11.15 -8.57
C PHE A 151 3.57 12.19 -9.55
N THR A 152 2.69 12.65 -10.45
CA THR A 152 3.03 13.65 -11.46
C THR A 152 3.20 15.02 -10.81
N THR A 153 4.30 15.71 -11.13
CA THR A 153 4.57 17.09 -10.69
C THR A 153 5.08 17.92 -11.87
N GLY A 154 4.39 18.97 -12.22
CA GLY A 154 4.78 19.81 -13.36
C GLY A 154 4.95 18.99 -14.63
N SER A 155 6.16 18.98 -15.19
CA SER A 155 6.51 18.21 -16.41
C SER A 155 7.02 16.80 -16.13
N ALA A 156 7.28 16.44 -14.86
CA ALA A 156 7.81 15.12 -14.51
C ALA A 156 6.68 14.11 -14.30
N SER A 157 6.81 12.95 -14.95
CA SER A 157 5.84 11.87 -14.80
C SER A 157 5.97 11.18 -13.44
N ALA A 158 4.93 10.46 -13.00
CA ALA A 158 4.95 9.66 -11.79
C ALA A 158 6.11 8.64 -11.78
N ILE A 159 6.43 8.03 -12.94
CA ILE A 159 7.53 7.08 -13.08
C ILE A 159 8.87 7.78 -12.82
N VAL A 160 9.10 8.92 -13.44
CA VAL A 160 10.35 9.67 -13.27
C VAL A 160 10.53 10.10 -11.81
N ASN A 161 9.51 10.69 -11.20
CA ASN A 161 9.58 11.12 -9.80
C ASN A 161 9.82 9.94 -8.83
N GLY A 162 9.10 8.82 -9.04
CA GLY A 162 9.29 7.62 -8.23
C GLY A 162 10.67 6.98 -8.38
N LEU A 163 11.25 6.97 -9.59
CA LEU A 163 12.59 6.43 -9.81
C LEU A 163 13.70 7.39 -9.35
N GLU A 164 13.50 8.70 -9.47
CA GLU A 164 14.40 9.69 -8.88
C GLU A 164 14.48 9.51 -7.36
N TYR A 165 13.33 9.36 -6.72
CA TYR A 165 13.28 9.07 -5.29
C TYR A 165 14.01 7.75 -4.95
N ALA A 166 13.76 6.68 -5.70
CA ALA A 166 14.43 5.40 -5.51
C ALA A 166 15.97 5.53 -5.63
N LYS A 167 16.43 6.33 -6.60
CA LYS A 167 17.86 6.62 -6.80
C LYS A 167 18.45 7.39 -5.62
N LEU A 168 17.76 8.40 -5.13
CA LEU A 168 18.19 9.17 -3.95
C LEU A 168 18.26 8.29 -2.69
N GLN A 169 17.36 7.33 -2.55
CA GLN A 169 17.34 6.38 -1.43
C GLN A 169 18.31 5.20 -1.60
N GLY A 170 18.98 5.08 -2.76
CA GLY A 170 19.87 3.96 -3.04
C GLY A 170 19.15 2.62 -3.24
N TRP A 171 17.90 2.64 -3.72
CA TRP A 171 17.11 1.43 -3.99
C TRP A 171 17.52 0.78 -5.31
N ASN A 172 18.78 0.38 -5.38
CA ASN A 172 19.43 -0.17 -6.57
C ASN A 172 19.39 -1.69 -6.64
N SER A 173 18.49 -2.32 -5.89
CA SER A 173 18.14 -3.74 -5.99
C SER A 173 16.67 -3.95 -5.60
N ILE A 174 16.12 -5.10 -5.97
CA ILE A 174 14.75 -5.49 -5.61
C ILE A 174 14.60 -5.53 -4.10
N TYR A 175 15.53 -6.21 -3.40
CA TYR A 175 15.54 -6.29 -1.94
C TYR A 175 15.56 -4.91 -1.29
N LYS A 176 16.47 -4.04 -1.70
CA LYS A 176 16.58 -2.69 -1.13
C LYS A 176 15.34 -1.84 -1.38
N SER A 177 14.70 -2.00 -2.53
CA SER A 177 13.46 -1.31 -2.83
C SER A 177 12.30 -1.79 -1.95
N ILE A 178 12.17 -3.10 -1.75
CA ILE A 178 11.16 -3.65 -0.85
C ILE A 178 11.44 -3.21 0.60
N ALA A 179 12.68 -3.31 1.06
CA ALA A 179 13.08 -2.90 2.41
C ALA A 179 12.83 -1.41 2.65
N GLY A 180 13.26 -0.55 1.73
CA GLY A 180 13.10 0.90 1.84
C GLY A 180 11.62 1.33 1.80
N GLY A 181 10.83 0.77 0.87
CA GLY A 181 9.40 1.03 0.81
C GLY A 181 8.67 0.56 2.07
N SER A 182 9.04 -0.59 2.62
CA SER A 182 8.51 -1.10 3.89
C SER A 182 8.85 -0.21 5.06
N SER A 183 10.07 0.36 5.10
CA SER A 183 10.46 1.33 6.13
C SER A 183 9.60 2.61 6.04
N VAL A 184 9.29 3.07 4.83
CA VAL A 184 8.39 4.22 4.64
C VAL A 184 7.00 3.92 5.20
N VAL A 185 6.46 2.71 4.98
CA VAL A 185 5.17 2.29 5.57
C VAL A 185 5.25 2.24 7.10
N ALA A 186 6.31 1.64 7.63
CA ALA A 186 6.51 1.54 9.08
C ALA A 186 6.59 2.92 9.74
N ASP A 187 7.46 3.80 9.22
CA ASP A 187 7.80 5.06 9.88
C ASP A 187 6.73 6.14 9.70
N ASN A 188 5.99 6.11 8.58
CA ASN A 188 4.95 7.11 8.32
C ASN A 188 3.57 6.74 8.87
N TYR A 189 3.29 5.46 9.11
CA TYR A 189 1.98 5.00 9.53
C TYR A 189 2.04 4.16 10.81
N VAL A 190 2.50 2.92 10.73
CA VAL A 190 2.35 1.93 11.82
C VAL A 190 3.00 2.40 13.12
N LYS A 191 4.25 2.86 13.07
CA LYS A 191 4.99 3.37 14.25
C LYS A 191 4.45 4.69 14.80
N LYS A 192 3.59 5.37 14.05
CA LYS A 192 2.89 6.57 14.50
C LYS A 192 1.51 6.28 15.09
N GLY A 193 1.20 5.01 15.34
CA GLY A 193 -0.07 4.57 15.90
C GLY A 193 -1.18 4.38 14.87
N GLN A 194 -0.90 4.59 13.58
CA GLN A 194 -1.82 4.25 12.50
C GLN A 194 -1.62 2.77 12.12
N ASN A 195 -1.85 1.89 13.08
CA ASN A 195 -1.50 0.48 13.03
C ASN A 195 -2.67 -0.44 12.66
N THR A 196 -3.70 0.08 12.02
CA THR A 196 -4.77 -0.67 11.36
C THR A 196 -5.14 0.00 10.05
N ILE A 197 -5.70 -0.73 9.09
CA ILE A 197 -6.20 -0.14 7.83
C ILE A 197 -7.22 0.97 8.12
N TYR A 198 -8.08 0.77 9.12
CA TYR A 198 -9.03 1.78 9.56
C TYR A 198 -8.34 3.06 10.06
N PHE A 199 -7.29 2.94 10.88
CA PHE A 199 -6.57 4.10 11.39
C PHE A 199 -5.80 4.83 10.30
N GLU A 200 -5.17 4.10 9.37
CA GLU A 200 -4.53 4.71 8.20
C GLU A 200 -5.54 5.48 7.34
N LYS A 201 -6.70 4.87 7.07
CA LYS A 201 -7.74 5.47 6.22
C LYS A 201 -8.30 6.77 6.78
N PHE A 202 -8.54 6.83 8.07
CA PHE A 202 -9.23 7.96 8.71
C PHE A 202 -8.29 8.85 9.53
N ASN A 203 -6.99 8.57 9.53
CA ASN A 203 -5.98 9.31 10.31
C ASN A 203 -6.43 9.53 11.77
N VAL A 204 -6.92 8.46 12.40
CA VAL A 204 -7.56 8.53 13.73
C VAL A 204 -6.58 8.95 14.82
N VAL A 205 -5.30 8.55 14.68
CA VAL A 205 -4.24 8.97 15.60
C VAL A 205 -3.63 10.25 15.07
N TYR A 206 -4.26 11.36 15.38
CA TYR A 206 -3.79 12.70 14.98
C TYR A 206 -2.66 13.17 15.90
N THR A 207 -1.46 12.68 15.66
CA THR A 207 -0.29 13.10 16.47
C THR A 207 0.67 14.02 15.73
N ASN A 208 0.50 14.22 14.42
CA ASN A 208 1.34 15.15 13.69
C ASN A 208 0.63 15.72 12.47
N SER A 209 0.61 17.04 12.38
CA SER A 209 0.54 17.73 11.11
C SER A 209 1.61 17.13 10.16
N LEU A 210 1.16 16.54 9.08
CA LEU A 210 2.02 16.28 7.93
C LEU A 210 2.48 17.60 7.33
#